data_032daa9e101af1dcd3fb81dd58f5c31e
#
_entry.id   032daa9e101af1dcd3fb81dd58f5c31e
#
_cell.length_a   1.000
_cell.length_b   1.000
_cell.length_c   1.000
_cell.angle_alpha   90.00
_cell.angle_beta   90.00
_cell.angle_gamma   90.00
#
_symmetry.space_group_name_H-M   'P 1'
#
loop_
_entity.id
_entity.type
_entity.pdbx_description
1 polymer ?
#
loop_
_entity_poly.entity_id
_entity_poly.type
_entity_poly.pdbx_seq_one_letter_code
_entity_poly.pdbx_strand_id
1 'polypeptide(L)'
;MLSKYRVLMAELNEDLDKEDLRSLSFLLKNDFGTSHKEKSFLAIITDLEKLDLISPDHLDLIENCFLTIHRTDLAKKIEKYKLEVLGHFPTMNASTLQVSFPKLSLSDPPKIVNKGRAMNGACAVQAEEIHISIPETKEGLAQASNKYRMQSNPLGVCLIIDCIGNDAGLLMDTFKALHFEVHCRLFLTMEAMMHDLYEVARLKAHKDADCFVCVLVSRGNHQSIFCTDHVVPGFQLERLKDFFTGERCPDLLGKPKLFFIQNYTEPQNWQQNTSLTEADGNLCTIPQVADILWSHCMLDASALERSPTLSSYYLSALADLLIDPHKRKLPLLDILVELNNRIYEWNRINPAEQYLLLLKHTLRKKLFLSGN
;
A
#
# COMPACT_ATOMS: atom_id res chain seq x y z
N MET A 1 12.29 -13.28 38.07
CA MET A 1 11.86 -14.07 36.90
C MET A 1 12.58 -13.54 35.69
N LEU A 2 13.21 -14.41 34.89
CA LEU A 2 13.78 -13.99 33.62
C LEU A 2 12.68 -13.54 32.69
N SER A 3 12.88 -12.43 31.96
CA SER A 3 11.94 -11.96 30.95
C SER A 3 11.79 -13.02 29.86
N LYS A 4 10.57 -13.33 29.44
CA LYS A 4 10.28 -14.27 28.33
C LYS A 4 11.06 -13.91 27.06
N TYR A 5 11.24 -12.63 26.82
CA TYR A 5 12.06 -12.11 25.74
C TYR A 5 13.52 -12.56 25.82
N ARG A 6 14.14 -12.44 27.00
CA ARG A 6 15.54 -12.87 27.19
C ARG A 6 15.71 -14.39 27.08
N VAL A 7 14.69 -15.15 27.44
CA VAL A 7 14.68 -16.61 27.25
C VAL A 7 14.64 -16.93 25.75
N LEU A 8 13.74 -16.28 24.99
CA LEU A 8 13.68 -16.44 23.54
C LEU A 8 15.02 -16.11 22.88
N MET A 9 15.67 -14.97 23.23
CA MET A 9 16.96 -14.59 22.66
C MET A 9 18.07 -15.62 22.95
N ALA A 10 18.04 -16.25 24.12
CA ALA A 10 18.97 -17.31 24.47
C ALA A 10 18.72 -18.59 23.66
N GLU A 11 17.46 -19.01 23.50
CA GLU A 11 17.08 -20.16 22.68
C GLU A 11 17.43 -19.98 21.19
N LEU A 12 17.22 -18.76 20.65
CA LEU A 12 17.61 -18.46 19.28
C LEU A 12 19.15 -18.50 19.11
N ASN A 13 19.88 -18.03 20.10
CA ASN A 13 21.34 -18.06 20.06
C ASN A 13 21.92 -19.49 20.10
N GLU A 14 21.25 -20.43 20.80
CA GLU A 14 21.68 -21.84 20.86
C GLU A 14 21.46 -22.58 19.54
N ASP A 15 20.43 -22.19 18.76
CA ASP A 15 20.06 -22.86 17.53
C ASP A 15 20.79 -22.30 16.30
N LEU A 16 21.53 -21.20 16.43
CA LEU A 16 22.25 -20.54 15.33
C LEU A 16 23.65 -21.12 15.17
N ASP A 17 23.98 -21.50 13.96
CA ASP A 17 25.34 -21.90 13.60
C ASP A 17 26.19 -20.71 13.11
N LYS A 18 27.47 -20.99 12.78
CA LYS A 18 28.40 -19.94 12.32
C LYS A 18 28.05 -19.37 10.96
N GLU A 19 27.42 -20.15 10.11
CA GLU A 19 27.01 -19.73 8.76
C GLU A 19 25.77 -18.83 8.84
N ASP A 20 24.82 -19.19 9.70
CA ASP A 20 23.66 -18.37 10.02
C ASP A 20 24.09 -16.99 10.56
N LEU A 21 25.05 -16.97 11.50
CA LEU A 21 25.59 -15.72 12.09
C LEU A 21 26.29 -14.84 11.06
N ARG A 22 27.01 -15.43 10.10
CA ARG A 22 27.62 -14.69 8.99
C ARG A 22 26.57 -14.09 8.09
N SER A 23 25.55 -14.87 7.75
CA SER A 23 24.42 -14.43 6.91
C SER A 23 23.63 -13.32 7.59
N LEU A 24 23.33 -13.45 8.88
CA LEU A 24 22.70 -12.38 9.67
C LEU A 24 23.57 -11.13 9.74
N SER A 25 24.87 -11.28 10.00
CA SER A 25 25.80 -10.15 10.04
C SER A 25 25.92 -9.45 8.70
N PHE A 26 25.82 -10.20 7.62
CA PHE A 26 25.80 -9.65 6.25
C PHE A 26 24.50 -8.88 5.98
N LEU A 27 23.34 -9.41 6.31
CA LEU A 27 22.05 -8.76 6.13
C LEU A 27 21.93 -7.46 6.95
N LEU A 28 22.48 -7.47 8.18
CA LEU A 28 22.42 -6.34 9.11
C LEU A 28 23.65 -5.41 9.01
N LYS A 29 24.54 -5.62 8.04
CA LYS A 29 25.80 -4.87 7.91
C LYS A 29 25.61 -3.36 7.76
N ASN A 30 24.52 -2.96 7.12
CA ASN A 30 24.21 -1.55 6.90
C ASN A 30 23.77 -0.84 8.18
N ASP A 31 23.24 -1.60 9.17
CA ASP A 31 22.74 -1.05 10.43
C ASP A 31 23.86 -0.89 11.48
N PHE A 32 25.03 -1.51 11.29
CA PHE A 32 26.08 -1.59 12.32
C PHE A 32 27.36 -0.78 12.05
N GLY A 33 27.49 -0.14 10.89
CA GLY A 33 28.79 0.47 10.54
C GLY A 33 29.91 -0.58 10.41
N THR A 34 31.08 -0.19 9.88
CA THR A 34 32.20 -1.06 9.56
C THR A 34 32.95 -1.58 10.79
N SER A 35 32.39 -2.55 11.50
CA SER A 35 33.15 -3.32 12.50
C SER A 35 33.52 -4.69 11.94
N HIS A 36 34.79 -4.93 11.67
CA HIS A 36 35.33 -6.16 11.06
C HIS A 36 35.42 -7.37 12.02
N LYS A 37 34.78 -7.35 13.18
CA LYS A 37 34.78 -8.48 14.10
C LYS A 37 33.51 -9.29 13.98
N GLU A 38 33.63 -10.62 13.88
CA GLU A 38 32.53 -11.55 14.01
C GLU A 38 31.81 -11.32 15.35
N LYS A 39 30.58 -10.81 15.31
CA LYS A 39 29.78 -10.57 16.53
C LYS A 39 28.97 -11.83 16.84
N SER A 40 28.80 -12.14 18.12
CA SER A 40 27.81 -13.15 18.51
C SER A 40 26.39 -12.67 18.30
N PHE A 41 25.43 -13.57 18.16
CA PHE A 41 24.03 -13.22 18.02
C PHE A 41 23.55 -12.25 19.11
N LEU A 42 23.86 -12.54 20.37
CA LEU A 42 23.46 -11.67 21.48
C LEU A 42 24.11 -10.27 21.42
N ALA A 43 25.31 -10.14 20.86
CA ALA A 43 25.92 -8.84 20.62
C ALA A 43 25.17 -8.08 19.50
N ILE A 44 24.75 -8.78 18.44
CA ILE A 44 23.91 -8.21 17.37
C ILE A 44 22.58 -7.71 17.95
N ILE A 45 21.89 -8.54 18.75
CA ILE A 45 20.62 -8.17 19.41
C ILE A 45 20.81 -6.93 20.30
N THR A 46 21.89 -6.89 21.10
CA THR A 46 22.15 -5.74 21.99
C THR A 46 22.39 -4.45 21.20
N ASP A 47 23.05 -4.54 20.05
CA ASP A 47 23.30 -3.37 19.20
C ASP A 47 22.01 -2.92 18.49
N LEU A 48 21.16 -3.84 18.03
CA LEU A 48 19.84 -3.53 17.48
C LEU A 48 18.90 -2.91 18.52
N GLU A 49 18.95 -3.37 19.77
CA GLU A 49 18.21 -2.77 20.88
C GLU A 49 18.66 -1.33 21.16
N LYS A 50 19.96 -1.05 21.11
CA LYS A 50 20.50 0.32 21.30
C LYS A 50 20.09 1.27 20.16
N LEU A 51 19.89 0.75 18.96
CA LEU A 51 19.46 1.50 17.81
C LEU A 51 17.92 1.60 17.69
N ASP A 52 17.18 1.11 18.70
CA ASP A 52 15.70 1.04 18.71
C ASP A 52 15.11 0.29 17.49
N LEU A 53 15.90 -0.56 16.84
CA LEU A 53 15.46 -1.36 15.69
C LEU A 53 14.69 -2.61 16.10
N ILE A 54 14.89 -3.09 17.33
CA ILE A 54 14.13 -4.18 17.93
C ILE A 54 13.80 -3.88 19.40
N SER A 55 12.68 -4.43 19.84
CA SER A 55 12.25 -4.39 21.24
C SER A 55 11.49 -5.67 21.58
N PRO A 56 11.18 -5.95 22.88
CA PRO A 56 10.36 -7.10 23.26
C PRO A 56 9.01 -7.19 22.51
N ASP A 57 8.48 -6.04 22.09
CA ASP A 57 7.20 -5.93 21.38
C ASP A 57 7.39 -5.81 19.85
N HIS A 58 8.62 -5.65 19.37
CA HIS A 58 8.96 -5.42 17.95
C HIS A 58 10.15 -6.29 17.54
N LEU A 59 9.86 -7.49 17.02
CA LEU A 59 10.85 -8.49 16.56
C LEU A 59 10.78 -8.74 15.05
N ASP A 60 10.05 -7.93 14.30
CA ASP A 60 9.79 -8.15 12.88
C ASP A 60 11.08 -8.15 12.05
N LEU A 61 12.06 -7.32 12.41
CA LEU A 61 13.35 -7.25 11.73
C LEU A 61 14.10 -8.59 11.80
N ILE A 62 14.22 -9.15 13.00
CA ILE A 62 14.93 -10.43 13.21
C ILE A 62 14.15 -11.60 12.60
N GLU A 63 12.82 -11.61 12.70
CA GLU A 63 11.98 -12.60 12.06
C GLU A 63 12.18 -12.60 10.54
N ASN A 64 12.17 -11.44 9.90
CA ASN A 64 12.42 -11.30 8.47
C ASN A 64 13.85 -11.73 8.08
N CYS A 65 14.85 -11.44 8.92
CA CYS A 65 16.21 -11.92 8.71
C CYS A 65 16.25 -13.46 8.70
N PHE A 66 15.59 -14.12 9.66
CA PHE A 66 15.54 -15.57 9.71
C PHE A 66 14.79 -16.17 8.49
N LEU A 67 13.71 -15.56 8.05
CA LEU A 67 13.03 -15.98 6.82
C LEU A 67 13.95 -15.84 5.60
N THR A 68 14.73 -14.77 5.54
CA THR A 68 15.66 -14.49 4.41
C THR A 68 16.81 -15.49 4.34
N ILE A 69 17.35 -15.94 5.50
CA ILE A 69 18.39 -16.98 5.56
C ILE A 69 17.82 -18.41 5.58
N HIS A 70 16.51 -18.57 5.27
CA HIS A 70 15.79 -19.84 5.23
C HIS A 70 15.69 -20.60 6.57
N ARG A 71 15.89 -19.90 7.70
CA ARG A 71 15.70 -20.45 9.06
C ARG A 71 14.26 -20.22 9.52
N THR A 72 13.31 -20.86 8.82
CA THR A 72 11.87 -20.79 9.14
C THR A 72 11.51 -21.38 10.50
N ASP A 73 12.35 -22.26 11.03
CA ASP A 73 12.26 -22.82 12.39
C ASP A 73 12.42 -21.72 13.45
N LEU A 74 13.41 -20.84 13.29
CA LEU A 74 13.67 -19.72 14.21
C LEU A 74 12.62 -18.61 14.08
N ALA A 75 12.18 -18.32 12.87
CA ALA A 75 11.09 -17.37 12.62
C ALA A 75 9.80 -17.81 13.34
N LYS A 76 9.43 -19.10 13.29
CA LYS A 76 8.29 -19.66 14.02
C LYS A 76 8.42 -19.55 15.55
N LYS A 77 9.63 -19.59 16.12
CA LYS A 77 9.82 -19.35 17.55
C LYS A 77 9.51 -17.91 17.93
N ILE A 78 9.88 -16.95 17.09
CA ILE A 78 9.53 -15.54 17.28
C ILE A 78 8.01 -15.34 17.14
N GLU A 79 7.39 -15.92 16.14
CA GLU A 79 5.94 -15.87 15.96
C GLU A 79 5.19 -16.42 17.17
N LYS A 80 5.62 -17.57 17.69
CA LYS A 80 5.05 -18.17 18.91
C LYS A 80 5.20 -17.23 20.12
N TYR A 81 6.37 -16.61 20.29
CA TYR A 81 6.61 -15.64 21.36
C TYR A 81 5.66 -14.45 21.24
N LYS A 82 5.50 -13.89 20.01
CA LYS A 82 4.54 -12.80 19.75
C LYS A 82 3.12 -13.18 20.16
N LEU A 83 2.70 -14.38 19.84
CA LEU A 83 1.38 -14.91 20.23
C LEU A 83 1.21 -15.05 21.76
N GLU A 84 2.28 -15.45 22.47
CA GLU A 84 2.23 -15.72 23.92
C GLU A 84 2.38 -14.44 24.78
N VAL A 85 3.07 -13.42 24.30
CA VAL A 85 3.43 -12.22 25.07
C VAL A 85 2.58 -11.02 24.68
N LEU A 86 2.33 -10.82 23.39
CA LEU A 86 1.45 -9.77 22.88
C LEU A 86 -0.03 -10.22 22.89
N GLY A 87 -0.28 -11.43 23.42
CA GLY A 87 -1.50 -12.18 23.43
C GLY A 87 -2.75 -11.36 23.66
N HIS A 88 -3.56 -11.41 22.71
CA HIS A 88 -5.01 -11.44 22.52
C HIS A 88 -5.41 -10.69 21.26
N PHE A 89 -4.91 -11.17 20.12
CA PHE A 89 -5.80 -11.19 18.96
C PHE A 89 -6.28 -12.63 18.82
N PRO A 90 -7.61 -12.90 18.89
CA PRO A 90 -8.10 -14.24 18.69
C PRO A 90 -7.83 -14.65 17.26
N THR A 91 -6.77 -15.42 17.05
CA THR A 91 -6.70 -16.31 15.92
C THR A 91 -7.87 -17.27 16.08
N MET A 92 -8.94 -17.02 15.35
CA MET A 92 -10.03 -18.00 15.21
C MET A 92 -9.44 -19.23 14.54
N ASN A 93 -9.09 -20.22 15.38
CA ASN A 93 -8.88 -21.57 14.93
C ASN A 93 -10.15 -22.03 14.19
N ALA A 94 -9.99 -22.44 12.93
CA ALA A 94 -11.02 -22.93 12.03
C ALA A 94 -11.75 -24.22 12.52
N SER A 95 -11.68 -24.55 13.80
CA SER A 95 -12.20 -25.82 14.34
C SER A 95 -13.36 -25.68 15.31
N THR A 96 -13.87 -24.48 15.63
CA THR A 96 -14.94 -24.38 16.66
C THR A 96 -15.96 -23.29 16.33
N LEU A 97 -16.42 -23.24 15.09
CA LEU A 97 -17.65 -22.55 14.73
C LEU A 97 -18.58 -23.56 14.02
N GLN A 98 -19.15 -24.48 14.81
CA GLN A 98 -20.45 -25.05 14.46
C GLN A 98 -21.49 -23.93 14.66
N VAL A 99 -21.61 -23.03 13.70
CA VAL A 99 -22.79 -22.19 13.57
C VAL A 99 -23.86 -23.05 12.98
N SER A 100 -24.85 -23.43 13.84
CA SER A 100 -26.08 -24.07 13.41
C SER A 100 -26.83 -23.11 12.49
N PHE A 101 -26.71 -23.30 11.19
CA PHE A 101 -27.65 -22.71 10.25
C PHE A 101 -29.02 -23.37 10.41
N PRO A 102 -30.11 -22.61 10.45
CA PRO A 102 -31.45 -23.21 10.41
C PRO A 102 -31.58 -23.94 9.06
N LYS A 103 -31.90 -25.25 9.14
CA LYS A 103 -32.22 -26.07 7.98
C LYS A 103 -33.43 -25.44 7.26
N LEU A 104 -33.20 -24.83 6.16
CA LEU A 104 -34.24 -24.62 5.15
C LEU A 104 -34.55 -25.99 4.56
N SER A 105 -35.70 -26.53 4.95
CA SER A 105 -36.30 -27.74 4.35
C SER A 105 -36.61 -27.45 2.89
N LEU A 106 -35.85 -28.08 2.00
CA LEU A 106 -36.24 -28.18 0.59
C LEU A 106 -37.54 -29.03 0.58
N SER A 107 -38.65 -28.40 0.25
CA SER A 107 -39.88 -29.07 -0.14
C SER A 107 -39.63 -29.77 -1.49
N ASP A 108 -40.14 -31.01 -1.58
CA ASP A 108 -40.01 -31.92 -2.69
C ASP A 108 -40.37 -31.30 -4.05
N PRO A 109 -39.69 -31.73 -5.15
CA PRO A 109 -40.01 -31.27 -6.48
C PRO A 109 -41.37 -31.85 -6.93
N PRO A 110 -42.19 -31.09 -7.68
CA PRO A 110 -43.48 -31.56 -8.17
C PRO A 110 -43.27 -32.68 -9.20
N LYS A 111 -44.04 -33.77 -9.01
CA LYS A 111 -44.11 -34.92 -9.92
C LYS A 111 -44.56 -34.50 -11.29
N ILE A 112 -43.73 -34.71 -12.28
CA ILE A 112 -44.06 -34.56 -13.71
C ILE A 112 -44.93 -35.76 -14.11
N VAL A 113 -46.20 -35.46 -14.43
CA VAL A 113 -47.10 -36.44 -15.10
C VAL A 113 -46.82 -36.36 -16.61
N ASN A 114 -46.19 -37.43 -17.12
CA ASN A 114 -46.06 -37.63 -18.58
C ASN A 114 -47.42 -37.86 -19.22
N LYS A 115 -47.86 -36.97 -20.12
CA LYS A 115 -48.75 -37.34 -21.20
C LYS A 115 -48.06 -36.97 -22.51
N GLY A 116 -47.66 -38.02 -23.20
CA GLY A 116 -47.06 -37.90 -24.52
C GLY A 116 -47.99 -37.41 -25.59
N ARG A 117 -47.48 -36.62 -26.51
CA ARG A 117 -47.86 -36.65 -27.93
C ARG A 117 -46.75 -36.05 -28.78
N ALA A 118 -46.29 -36.83 -29.71
CA ALA A 118 -45.32 -36.40 -30.74
C ALA A 118 -45.87 -35.32 -31.66
N MET A 119 -45.02 -34.40 -32.11
CA MET A 119 -44.66 -34.15 -33.51
C MET A 119 -43.87 -32.86 -33.71
N ASN A 120 -42.75 -33.03 -34.37
CA ASN A 120 -42.07 -32.16 -35.36
C ASN A 120 -42.07 -30.63 -35.19
N GLY A 121 -40.85 -30.05 -35.20
CA GLY A 121 -40.60 -28.79 -35.86
C GLY A 121 -39.71 -27.82 -35.09
N ALA A 122 -38.54 -27.56 -35.67
CA ALA A 122 -37.76 -26.36 -35.58
C ALA A 122 -37.33 -25.83 -34.17
N CYS A 123 -36.05 -26.01 -33.88
CA CYS A 123 -35.34 -25.35 -32.79
C CYS A 123 -35.27 -23.85 -33.00
N ALA A 124 -36.18 -23.11 -32.35
CA ALA A 124 -36.04 -21.67 -32.15
C ALA A 124 -35.47 -21.47 -30.74
N VAL A 125 -34.20 -21.10 -30.63
CA VAL A 125 -33.59 -20.63 -29.40
C VAL A 125 -34.28 -19.30 -29.06
N GLN A 126 -35.23 -19.34 -28.13
CA GLN A 126 -35.74 -18.10 -27.51
C GLN A 126 -34.66 -17.60 -26.55
N ALA A 127 -34.05 -16.46 -26.92
CA ALA A 127 -33.28 -15.68 -25.96
C ALA A 127 -34.26 -15.18 -24.88
N GLU A 128 -34.12 -15.68 -23.66
CA GLU A 128 -34.76 -15.08 -22.49
C GLU A 128 -34.17 -13.69 -22.29
N GLU A 129 -34.97 -12.66 -22.58
CA GLU A 129 -34.65 -11.28 -22.21
C GLU A 129 -34.57 -11.21 -20.69
N ILE A 130 -33.34 -10.97 -20.18
CA ILE A 130 -33.12 -10.68 -18.77
C ILE A 130 -33.74 -9.30 -18.49
N HIS A 131 -34.96 -9.29 -17.96
CA HIS A 131 -35.64 -8.08 -17.48
C HIS A 131 -34.93 -7.63 -16.18
N ILE A 132 -34.01 -6.66 -16.28
CA ILE A 132 -33.46 -5.93 -15.14
C ILE A 132 -34.48 -4.87 -14.75
N SER A 133 -35.29 -5.13 -13.71
CA SER A 133 -36.13 -4.09 -13.10
C SER A 133 -35.21 -3.08 -12.39
N ILE A 134 -35.20 -1.85 -12.89
CA ILE A 134 -34.55 -0.71 -12.23
C ILE A 134 -35.49 -0.27 -11.11
N PRO A 135 -35.12 -0.43 -9.83
CA PRO A 135 -35.95 0.08 -8.75
C PRO A 135 -35.91 1.62 -8.77
N GLU A 136 -37.11 2.24 -8.88
CA GLU A 136 -37.25 3.67 -8.63
C GLU A 136 -36.86 3.95 -7.16
N THR A 137 -35.65 4.44 -6.95
CA THR A 137 -35.11 4.67 -5.63
C THR A 137 -35.55 6.02 -5.07
N LYS A 138 -35.91 6.01 -3.79
CA LYS A 138 -36.03 7.19 -2.93
C LYS A 138 -34.65 7.87 -2.85
N GLU A 139 -34.34 8.76 -3.77
CA GLU A 139 -33.02 9.35 -4.01
C GLU A 139 -32.53 10.33 -2.92
N GLY A 140 -33.35 10.71 -1.95
CA GLY A 140 -33.02 11.85 -1.09
C GLY A 140 -32.11 11.53 0.12
N LEU A 141 -32.17 10.32 0.68
CA LEU A 141 -31.40 9.98 1.92
C LEU A 141 -30.19 9.08 1.67
N ALA A 142 -30.13 8.36 0.54
CA ALA A 142 -29.02 7.49 0.19
C ALA A 142 -27.81 8.25 -0.41
N GLN A 143 -28.00 9.45 -0.96
CA GLN A 143 -26.92 10.22 -1.61
C GLN A 143 -25.89 10.79 -0.62
N ALA A 144 -26.28 11.16 0.61
CA ALA A 144 -25.36 11.69 1.62
C ALA A 144 -24.35 10.64 2.12
N SER A 145 -24.70 9.34 2.05
CA SER A 145 -23.83 8.25 2.51
C SER A 145 -22.80 7.78 1.48
N ASN A 146 -22.93 8.17 0.19
CA ASN A 146 -22.08 7.67 -0.90
C ASN A 146 -20.93 8.61 -1.29
N LYS A 147 -20.69 9.68 -0.53
CA LYS A 147 -19.59 10.62 -0.71
C LYS A 147 -18.72 10.67 0.55
N TYR A 148 -17.40 10.83 0.36
CA TYR A 148 -16.55 11.18 1.49
C TYR A 148 -16.86 12.61 1.93
N ARG A 149 -16.78 12.85 3.23
CA ARG A 149 -16.77 14.20 3.78
C ARG A 149 -15.48 14.88 3.36
N MET A 150 -15.54 16.09 2.84
CA MET A 150 -14.40 16.90 2.37
C MET A 150 -14.69 18.37 2.68
N GLN A 151 -14.82 18.70 3.98
CA GLN A 151 -15.27 20.01 4.46
C GLN A 151 -14.33 20.63 5.51
N SER A 152 -13.32 19.88 5.98
CA SER A 152 -12.34 20.40 6.94
C SER A 152 -11.47 21.49 6.31
N ASN A 153 -10.96 22.40 7.15
CA ASN A 153 -10.01 23.43 6.73
C ASN A 153 -8.87 23.50 7.77
N PRO A 154 -7.66 23.07 7.41
CA PRO A 154 -7.24 22.50 6.13
C PRO A 154 -7.97 21.18 5.81
N LEU A 155 -8.05 20.85 4.52
CA LEU A 155 -8.72 19.64 4.04
C LEU A 155 -8.04 18.36 4.56
N GLY A 156 -6.75 18.44 4.77
CA GLY A 156 -5.91 17.40 5.34
C GLY A 156 -4.44 17.72 5.22
N VAL A 157 -3.60 16.77 5.60
CA VAL A 157 -2.16 16.85 5.44
C VAL A 157 -1.78 16.30 4.07
N CYS A 158 -0.91 17.03 3.36
CA CYS A 158 -0.25 16.57 2.14
C CYS A 158 1.26 16.48 2.40
N LEU A 159 1.78 15.26 2.44
CA LEU A 159 3.22 14.99 2.49
C LEU A 159 3.78 14.89 1.09
N ILE A 160 4.73 15.73 0.73
CA ILE A 160 5.49 15.68 -0.52
C ILE A 160 6.92 15.29 -0.18
N ILE A 161 7.38 14.16 -0.72
CA ILE A 161 8.76 13.69 -0.65
C ILE A 161 9.30 13.70 -2.07
N ASP A 162 10.20 14.62 -2.38
CA ASP A 162 10.82 14.73 -3.70
C ASP A 162 12.35 14.56 -3.57
N CYS A 163 12.81 13.34 -3.87
CA CYS A 163 14.24 13.00 -3.85
C CYS A 163 14.98 13.46 -5.12
N ILE A 164 14.26 13.97 -6.14
CA ILE A 164 14.83 14.50 -7.38
C ILE A 164 14.91 16.02 -7.33
N GLY A 165 13.89 16.68 -6.78
CA GLY A 165 13.83 18.13 -6.57
C GLY A 165 13.18 18.93 -7.71
N ASN A 166 12.69 18.29 -8.78
CA ASN A 166 12.20 18.98 -9.96
C ASN A 166 10.71 19.36 -9.91
N ASP A 167 9.89 18.66 -9.10
CA ASP A 167 8.44 18.76 -9.13
C ASP A 167 7.85 19.38 -7.84
N ALA A 168 8.65 19.55 -6.78
CA ALA A 168 8.21 19.99 -5.47
C ALA A 168 7.46 21.33 -5.48
N GLY A 169 7.94 22.31 -6.23
CA GLY A 169 7.31 23.64 -6.32
C GLY A 169 5.88 23.55 -6.87
N LEU A 170 5.71 22.90 -8.00
CA LEU A 170 4.42 22.67 -8.65
C LEU A 170 3.45 21.94 -7.71
N LEU A 171 3.93 20.87 -7.06
CA LEU A 171 3.11 20.07 -6.14
C LEU A 171 2.69 20.86 -4.90
N MET A 172 3.60 21.64 -4.31
CA MET A 172 3.29 22.51 -3.18
C MET A 172 2.18 23.51 -3.52
N ASP A 173 2.29 24.19 -4.64
CA ASP A 173 1.30 25.18 -5.08
C ASP A 173 -0.04 24.53 -5.38
N THR A 174 -0.03 23.36 -6.02
CA THR A 174 -1.24 22.57 -6.32
C THR A 174 -1.99 22.19 -5.05
N PHE A 175 -1.33 21.57 -4.08
CA PHE A 175 -2.02 21.07 -2.88
C PHE A 175 -2.36 22.20 -1.88
N LYS A 176 -1.61 23.30 -1.87
CA LYS A 176 -2.02 24.54 -1.15
C LYS A 176 -3.30 25.14 -1.76
N ALA A 177 -3.40 25.20 -3.09
CA ALA A 177 -4.59 25.67 -3.80
C ALA A 177 -5.83 24.77 -3.53
N LEU A 178 -5.60 23.50 -3.18
CA LEU A 178 -6.62 22.54 -2.75
C LEU A 178 -6.88 22.57 -1.25
N HIS A 179 -6.34 23.57 -0.52
CA HIS A 179 -6.52 23.77 0.92
C HIS A 179 -5.94 22.65 1.80
N PHE A 180 -4.87 21.97 1.36
CA PHE A 180 -4.12 21.05 2.21
C PHE A 180 -3.04 21.79 3.03
N GLU A 181 -2.75 21.28 4.23
CA GLU A 181 -1.54 21.60 4.97
C GLU A 181 -0.37 20.82 4.33
N VAL A 182 0.55 21.55 3.68
CA VAL A 182 1.60 20.90 2.85
C VAL A 182 2.92 20.82 3.61
N HIS A 183 3.39 19.59 3.79
CA HIS A 183 4.72 19.26 4.32
C HIS A 183 5.60 18.79 3.17
N CYS A 184 6.57 19.61 2.75
CA CYS A 184 7.49 19.27 1.67
C CYS A 184 8.85 18.87 2.23
N ARG A 185 9.42 17.78 1.71
CA ARG A 185 10.72 17.25 2.04
C ARG A 185 11.51 16.96 0.78
N LEU A 186 12.73 17.47 0.72
CA LEU A 186 13.58 17.35 -0.46
C LEU A 186 14.82 16.52 -0.15
N PHE A 187 15.25 15.73 -1.13
CA PHE A 187 16.52 15.04 -1.11
C PHE A 187 16.76 14.17 0.12
N LEU A 188 15.72 13.47 0.57
CA LEU A 188 15.83 12.61 1.75
C LEU A 188 16.68 11.38 1.50
N THR A 189 17.45 11.00 2.52
CA THR A 189 18.00 9.65 2.66
C THR A 189 16.89 8.67 3.08
N MET A 190 17.16 7.38 2.98
CA MET A 190 16.22 6.34 3.39
C MET A 190 15.80 6.49 4.86
N GLU A 191 16.78 6.72 5.75
CA GLU A 191 16.54 6.90 7.18
C GLU A 191 15.67 8.13 7.44
N ALA A 192 16.01 9.28 6.84
CA ALA A 192 15.25 10.50 7.00
C ALA A 192 13.82 10.36 6.47
N MET A 193 13.62 9.67 5.36
CA MET A 193 12.29 9.39 4.82
C MET A 193 11.47 8.53 5.77
N MET A 194 12.06 7.48 6.32
CA MET A 194 11.38 6.60 7.29
C MET A 194 10.99 7.38 8.55
N HIS A 195 11.88 8.22 9.06
CA HIS A 195 11.59 9.09 10.20
C HIS A 195 10.42 10.03 9.90
N ASP A 196 10.45 10.74 8.76
CA ASP A 196 9.38 11.66 8.37
C ASP A 196 8.03 10.95 8.18
N LEU A 197 8.02 9.74 7.61
CA LEU A 197 6.80 8.93 7.49
C LEU A 197 6.19 8.61 8.87
N TYR A 198 7.04 8.23 9.85
CA TYR A 198 6.58 7.99 11.22
C TYR A 198 6.03 9.25 11.88
N GLU A 199 6.74 10.37 11.77
CA GLU A 199 6.32 11.64 12.36
C GLU A 199 5.01 12.13 11.76
N VAL A 200 4.89 12.08 10.42
CA VAL A 200 3.66 12.51 9.74
C VAL A 200 2.48 11.60 10.08
N ALA A 201 2.67 10.30 10.20
CA ALA A 201 1.60 9.38 10.60
C ALA A 201 1.03 9.67 12.01
N ARG A 202 1.81 10.31 12.89
CA ARG A 202 1.42 10.65 14.28
C ARG A 202 0.89 12.07 14.46
N LEU A 203 0.78 12.85 13.39
CA LEU A 203 0.28 14.21 13.47
C LEU A 203 -1.15 14.27 13.99
N LYS A 204 -1.37 15.04 15.05
CA LYS A 204 -2.71 15.28 15.62
C LYS A 204 -3.66 15.93 14.62
N ALA A 205 -3.14 16.63 13.61
CA ALA A 205 -3.90 17.22 12.53
C ALA A 205 -4.79 16.22 11.78
N HIS A 206 -4.42 14.95 11.75
CA HIS A 206 -5.22 13.90 11.12
C HIS A 206 -6.59 13.72 11.76
N LYS A 207 -6.74 14.03 13.06
CA LYS A 207 -8.01 13.89 13.77
C LYS A 207 -9.10 14.75 13.17
N ASP A 208 -8.76 16.00 12.84
CA ASP A 208 -9.70 17.02 12.35
C ASP A 208 -9.74 17.09 10.81
N ALA A 209 -8.80 16.46 10.15
CA ALA A 209 -8.70 16.36 8.69
C ALA A 209 -9.73 15.39 8.10
N ASP A 210 -10.10 15.62 6.84
CA ASP A 210 -11.00 14.73 6.09
C ASP A 210 -10.26 13.81 5.10
N CYS A 211 -9.00 14.11 4.79
CA CYS A 211 -8.20 13.40 3.79
C CYS A 211 -6.71 13.41 4.16
N PHE A 212 -5.96 12.47 3.60
CA PHE A 212 -4.50 12.46 3.61
C PHE A 212 -3.97 12.30 2.19
N VAL A 213 -2.91 13.00 1.85
CA VAL A 213 -2.21 12.88 0.56
C VAL A 213 -0.72 12.62 0.81
N CYS A 214 -0.14 11.71 0.06
CA CYS A 214 1.30 11.50 -0.01
C CYS A 214 1.73 11.52 -1.47
N VAL A 215 2.66 12.41 -1.82
CA VAL A 215 3.31 12.44 -3.13
C VAL A 215 4.77 12.04 -2.94
N LEU A 216 5.23 11.06 -3.72
CA LEU A 216 6.58 10.53 -3.64
C LEU A 216 7.24 10.55 -5.02
N VAL A 217 8.38 11.21 -5.11
CA VAL A 217 9.18 11.32 -6.34
C VAL A 217 10.59 10.82 -6.05
N SER A 218 11.02 9.73 -6.70
CA SER A 218 12.35 9.15 -6.46
C SER A 218 12.84 8.29 -7.62
N ARG A 219 14.13 7.97 -7.62
CA ARG A 219 14.67 6.84 -8.39
C ARG A 219 14.31 5.53 -7.69
N GLY A 220 14.31 4.43 -8.45
CA GLY A 220 14.03 3.13 -7.87
C GLY A 220 13.98 2.01 -8.90
N ASN A 221 13.28 0.94 -8.54
CA ASN A 221 12.89 -0.13 -9.43
C ASN A 221 11.37 -0.30 -9.41
N HIS A 222 10.80 -1.34 -10.02
CA HIS A 222 9.35 -1.54 -10.09
C HIS A 222 8.66 -1.66 -8.72
N GLN A 223 9.38 -2.07 -7.67
CA GLN A 223 8.83 -2.37 -6.34
C GLN A 223 9.37 -1.46 -5.24
N SER A 224 10.53 -0.84 -5.45
CA SER A 224 11.25 -0.10 -4.42
C SER A 224 11.71 1.25 -4.93
N ILE A 225 11.89 2.19 -3.99
CA ILE A 225 12.57 3.47 -4.21
C ILE A 225 13.92 3.49 -3.48
N PHE A 226 14.87 4.29 -3.98
CA PHE A 226 16.26 4.28 -3.50
C PHE A 226 16.61 5.52 -2.66
N CYS A 227 15.75 6.54 -2.60
CA CYS A 227 16.10 7.84 -2.01
C CYS A 227 17.39 8.42 -2.58
N THR A 228 18.04 9.36 -1.86
CA THR A 228 19.27 10.00 -2.33
C THR A 228 20.54 9.21 -2.01
N ASP A 229 20.47 8.31 -1.06
CA ASP A 229 21.58 7.46 -0.61
C ASP A 229 21.69 6.13 -1.38
N HIS A 230 20.78 5.88 -2.32
CA HIS A 230 20.76 4.69 -3.18
C HIS A 230 20.93 3.36 -2.43
N VAL A 231 20.37 3.26 -1.22
CA VAL A 231 20.40 2.03 -0.43
C VAL A 231 19.65 0.92 -1.15
N VAL A 232 20.31 -0.20 -1.44
CA VAL A 232 19.73 -1.40 -2.05
C VAL A 232 19.47 -2.43 -0.95
N PRO A 233 18.30 -3.07 -0.89
CA PRO A 233 17.27 -3.22 -1.93
C PRO A 233 16.27 -2.07 -2.05
N GLY A 234 16.43 -0.97 -1.32
CA GLY A 234 15.53 0.17 -1.33
C GLY A 234 14.30 0.00 -0.43
N PHE A 235 13.52 1.05 -0.32
CA PHE A 235 12.25 1.04 0.40
C PHE A 235 11.14 0.41 -0.46
N GLN A 236 10.55 -0.67 0.03
CA GLN A 236 9.44 -1.33 -0.62
C GLN A 236 8.21 -0.43 -0.67
N LEU A 237 7.77 -0.04 -1.86
CA LEU A 237 6.64 0.89 -2.06
C LEU A 237 5.34 0.39 -1.40
N GLU A 238 5.09 -0.91 -1.41
CA GLU A 238 3.90 -1.49 -0.78
C GLU A 238 3.82 -1.19 0.73
N ARG A 239 4.97 -1.02 1.40
CA ARG A 239 5.04 -0.68 2.83
C ARG A 239 4.67 0.78 3.12
N LEU A 240 4.66 1.67 2.12
CA LEU A 240 4.33 3.09 2.31
C LEU A 240 2.94 3.27 2.91
N LYS A 241 1.96 2.51 2.45
CA LYS A 241 0.59 2.58 2.96
C LYS A 241 0.44 2.09 4.40
N ASP A 242 1.33 1.20 4.87
CA ASP A 242 1.27 0.61 6.21
C ASP A 242 1.45 1.66 7.32
N PHE A 243 2.16 2.76 7.05
CA PHE A 243 2.30 3.88 7.99
C PHE A 243 0.97 4.58 8.28
N PHE A 244 0.03 4.55 7.32
CA PHE A 244 -1.22 5.29 7.35
C PHE A 244 -2.45 4.39 7.47
N THR A 245 -2.27 3.13 7.85
CA THR A 245 -3.36 2.19 8.14
C THR A 245 -3.95 2.43 9.51
N GLY A 246 -5.16 1.88 9.76
CA GLY A 246 -5.90 2.10 10.99
C GLY A 246 -5.18 1.70 12.28
N GLU A 247 -4.21 0.77 12.23
CA GLU A 247 -3.42 0.38 13.41
C GLU A 247 -2.35 1.42 13.77
N ARG A 248 -1.65 1.96 12.77
CA ARG A 248 -0.56 2.93 12.97
C ARG A 248 -1.03 4.37 12.97
N CYS A 249 -2.13 4.66 12.28
CA CYS A 249 -2.72 5.98 12.19
C CYS A 249 -4.25 5.92 12.34
N PRO A 250 -4.76 5.68 13.56
CA PRO A 250 -6.20 5.50 13.82
C PRO A 250 -7.03 6.73 13.44
N ASP A 251 -6.44 7.93 13.47
CA ASP A 251 -7.11 9.18 13.11
C ASP A 251 -7.44 9.28 11.61
N LEU A 252 -6.83 8.45 10.76
CA LEU A 252 -7.15 8.32 9.33
C LEU A 252 -8.11 7.16 9.01
N LEU A 253 -8.65 6.48 10.00
CA LEU A 253 -9.62 5.41 9.78
C LEU A 253 -10.89 5.95 9.10
N GLY A 254 -11.28 5.31 8.00
CA GLY A 254 -12.48 5.70 7.23
C GLY A 254 -12.32 6.97 6.37
N LYS A 255 -11.15 7.61 6.40
CA LYS A 255 -10.80 8.79 5.59
C LYS A 255 -10.00 8.37 4.36
N PRO A 256 -10.18 9.03 3.19
CA PRO A 256 -9.40 8.72 1.99
C PRO A 256 -7.93 9.06 2.17
N LYS A 257 -7.08 8.15 1.73
CA LYS A 257 -5.61 8.23 1.70
C LYS A 257 -5.13 8.11 0.28
N LEU A 258 -4.56 9.17 -0.26
CA LEU A 258 -4.20 9.29 -1.67
C LEU A 258 -2.69 9.26 -1.82
N PHE A 259 -2.19 8.28 -2.59
CA PHE A 259 -0.78 8.14 -2.88
C PHE A 259 -0.54 8.38 -4.36
N PHE A 260 0.29 9.37 -4.67
CA PHE A 260 0.75 9.69 -6.02
C PHE A 260 2.26 9.47 -6.08
N ILE A 261 2.70 8.56 -6.92
CA ILE A 261 4.10 8.12 -6.94
C ILE A 261 4.66 8.29 -8.35
N GLN A 262 5.74 9.06 -8.47
CA GLN A 262 6.58 9.11 -9.65
C GLN A 262 7.88 8.38 -9.36
N ASN A 263 8.08 7.26 -10.02
CA ASN A 263 9.27 6.43 -9.87
C ASN A 263 10.07 6.43 -11.18
N TYR A 264 11.32 6.88 -11.10
CA TYR A 264 12.28 6.80 -12.20
C TYR A 264 13.04 5.49 -12.10
N THR A 265 12.66 4.51 -12.95
CA THR A 265 13.16 3.15 -12.87
C THR A 265 14.53 3.01 -13.54
N GLU A 266 15.49 2.54 -12.76
CA GLU A 266 16.83 2.22 -13.27
C GLU A 266 16.79 0.90 -14.04
N PRO A 267 17.52 0.78 -15.19
CA PRO A 267 17.59 -0.47 -15.90
C PRO A 267 18.25 -1.54 -15.02
N GLN A 268 17.48 -2.52 -14.61
CA GLN A 268 18.03 -3.66 -13.91
C GLN A 268 18.80 -4.54 -14.93
N ASN A 269 20.04 -4.88 -14.61
CA ASN A 269 20.70 -6.01 -15.25
C ASN A 269 19.84 -7.26 -14.96
N TRP A 270 19.09 -7.70 -15.95
CA TRP A 270 18.21 -8.86 -15.90
C TRP A 270 19.00 -10.16 -15.66
N GLN A 271 19.32 -10.42 -14.42
CA GLN A 271 19.59 -11.77 -13.96
C GLN A 271 18.78 -11.97 -12.68
N GLN A 272 17.65 -12.59 -12.85
CA GLN A 272 16.89 -13.45 -11.94
C GLN A 272 15.40 -13.14 -11.84
N ASN A 273 14.64 -14.05 -12.43
CA ASN A 273 13.34 -14.59 -12.01
C ASN A 273 12.31 -13.62 -11.43
N THR A 274 11.59 -12.92 -12.28
CA THR A 274 10.24 -12.47 -11.98
C THR A 274 9.26 -13.62 -12.15
N SER A 275 9.09 -14.44 -11.13
CA SER A 275 7.81 -15.07 -10.92
C SER A 275 6.88 -13.96 -10.42
N LEU A 276 5.96 -13.52 -11.26
CA LEU A 276 4.76 -12.82 -10.86
C LEU A 276 3.92 -13.82 -10.05
N THR A 277 4.21 -13.96 -8.76
CA THR A 277 3.27 -14.58 -7.84
C THR A 277 2.19 -13.55 -7.60
N GLU A 278 1.07 -13.73 -8.33
CA GLU A 278 -0.20 -13.21 -7.88
C GLU A 278 -0.36 -13.67 -6.43
N ALA A 279 -0.38 -12.71 -5.51
CA ALA A 279 -0.66 -12.99 -4.12
C ALA A 279 -2.10 -13.51 -4.05
N ASP A 280 -2.21 -14.80 -3.83
CA ASP A 280 -3.47 -15.50 -3.60
C ASP A 280 -4.18 -14.84 -2.42
N GLY A 281 -5.39 -14.35 -2.68
CA GLY A 281 -6.17 -13.59 -1.72
C GLY A 281 -6.55 -14.42 -0.51
N ASN A 282 -5.97 -14.13 0.62
CA ASN A 282 -6.56 -14.54 1.88
C ASN A 282 -7.78 -13.67 2.17
N LEU A 283 -8.94 -14.30 2.02
CA LEU A 283 -10.24 -13.80 2.47
C LEU A 283 -10.17 -13.50 3.97
N CYS A 284 -10.44 -12.29 4.34
CA CYS A 284 -11.30 -11.93 5.44
C CYS A 284 -10.89 -10.66 6.18
N THR A 285 -11.92 -10.03 6.66
CA THR A 285 -11.99 -8.85 7.53
C THR A 285 -11.89 -7.53 6.78
N ILE A 286 -12.67 -6.55 7.25
CA ILE A 286 -12.66 -5.18 6.76
C ILE A 286 -11.20 -4.79 6.50
N PRO A 287 -10.81 -4.54 5.25
CA PRO A 287 -9.41 -4.44 4.96
C PRO A 287 -8.83 -3.25 5.72
N GLN A 288 -7.79 -3.49 6.52
CA GLN A 288 -6.97 -2.42 7.11
C GLN A 288 -6.46 -1.44 6.03
N VAL A 289 -6.54 -1.86 4.79
CA VAL A 289 -6.18 -1.15 3.55
C VAL A 289 -7.40 -0.50 2.88
N ALA A 290 -8.48 -0.20 3.60
CA ALA A 290 -9.64 0.49 3.06
C ALA A 290 -9.39 1.99 2.84
N ASP A 291 -10.14 2.57 1.88
CA ASP A 291 -10.13 3.99 1.56
C ASP A 291 -8.78 4.50 1.03
N ILE A 292 -8.03 3.65 0.33
CA ILE A 292 -6.75 3.99 -0.30
C ILE A 292 -6.94 4.17 -1.80
N LEU A 293 -6.28 5.21 -2.34
CA LEU A 293 -6.04 5.40 -3.75
C LEU A 293 -4.53 5.38 -3.99
N TRP A 294 -4.10 4.60 -4.97
CA TRP A 294 -2.71 4.40 -5.34
C TRP A 294 -2.52 4.67 -6.83
N SER A 295 -1.87 5.77 -7.15
CA SER A 295 -1.52 6.16 -8.51
C SER A 295 0.00 6.14 -8.64
N HIS A 296 0.53 5.14 -9.34
CA HIS A 296 1.97 4.88 -9.46
C HIS A 296 2.37 5.00 -10.92
N CYS A 297 3.19 5.97 -11.21
CA CYS A 297 3.74 6.24 -12.52
C CYS A 297 5.23 5.91 -12.57
N MET A 298 5.64 5.17 -13.57
CA MET A 298 7.02 4.79 -13.82
C MET A 298 7.51 5.39 -15.12
N LEU A 299 8.76 5.87 -15.13
CA LEU A 299 9.49 6.37 -16.29
C LEU A 299 10.92 5.83 -16.20
N ASP A 300 11.52 5.48 -17.32
CA ASP A 300 12.93 5.09 -17.36
C ASP A 300 13.83 6.23 -16.85
N ALA A 301 14.75 5.91 -15.92
CA ALA A 301 15.63 6.90 -15.29
C ALA A 301 16.58 7.59 -16.27
N SER A 302 16.84 7.00 -17.46
CA SER A 302 17.62 7.65 -18.52
C SER A 302 17.03 8.97 -18.99
N ALA A 303 15.72 9.19 -18.76
CA ALA A 303 15.09 10.48 -19.02
C ALA A 303 15.69 11.61 -18.17
N LEU A 304 15.97 11.35 -16.88
CA LEU A 304 16.68 12.29 -15.99
C LEU A 304 18.15 12.49 -16.39
N GLU A 305 18.80 11.46 -16.93
CA GLU A 305 20.16 11.58 -17.41
C GLU A 305 20.26 12.49 -18.65
N ARG A 306 19.25 12.38 -19.54
CA ARG A 306 19.15 13.27 -20.72
C ARG A 306 18.79 14.70 -20.34
N SER A 307 17.95 14.88 -19.32
CA SER A 307 17.50 16.18 -18.83
C SER A 307 17.38 16.17 -17.30
N PRO A 308 18.45 16.56 -16.56
CA PRO A 308 18.46 16.54 -15.10
C PRO A 308 17.37 17.40 -14.43
N THR A 309 16.89 18.44 -15.14
CA THR A 309 15.82 19.34 -14.68
C THR A 309 14.45 18.95 -15.21
N LEU A 310 14.30 17.72 -15.73
CA LEU A 310 13.04 17.23 -16.25
C LEU A 310 11.98 17.17 -15.16
N SER A 311 10.91 17.96 -15.32
CA SER A 311 9.68 17.79 -14.53
C SER A 311 8.84 16.64 -15.09
N SER A 312 8.18 15.91 -14.22
CA SER A 312 7.33 14.80 -14.62
C SER A 312 6.08 15.28 -15.34
N TYR A 313 5.87 14.82 -16.57
CA TYR A 313 4.62 15.09 -17.29
C TYR A 313 3.40 14.52 -16.53
N TYR A 314 3.55 13.35 -15.91
CA TYR A 314 2.50 12.78 -15.08
C TYR A 314 2.08 13.73 -13.94
N LEU A 315 3.03 14.28 -13.19
CA LEU A 315 2.76 15.18 -12.07
C LEU A 315 2.22 16.54 -12.55
N SER A 316 2.73 17.05 -13.67
CA SER A 316 2.20 18.27 -14.31
C SER A 316 0.76 18.09 -14.78
N ALA A 317 0.46 17.00 -15.49
CA ALA A 317 -0.89 16.70 -15.94
C ALA A 317 -1.86 16.45 -14.77
N LEU A 318 -1.39 15.79 -13.70
CA LEU A 318 -2.16 15.61 -12.48
C LEU A 318 -2.49 16.96 -11.83
N ALA A 319 -1.49 17.82 -11.65
CA ALA A 319 -1.64 19.16 -11.08
C ALA A 319 -2.67 19.99 -11.86
N ASP A 320 -2.55 20.05 -13.19
CA ASP A 320 -3.47 20.78 -14.09
C ASP A 320 -4.91 20.31 -13.90
N LEU A 321 -5.11 18.99 -13.86
CA LEU A 321 -6.44 18.39 -13.68
C LEU A 321 -7.04 18.67 -12.31
N LEU A 322 -6.23 18.66 -11.26
CA LEU A 322 -6.68 18.86 -9.89
C LEU A 322 -7.04 20.32 -9.59
N ILE A 323 -6.36 21.31 -10.21
CA ILE A 323 -6.64 22.74 -10.01
C ILE A 323 -7.73 23.29 -10.94
N ASP A 324 -8.08 22.59 -12.02
CA ASP A 324 -9.11 23.02 -12.96
C ASP A 324 -10.49 23.14 -12.27
N PRO A 325 -11.11 24.34 -12.23
CA PRO A 325 -12.38 24.56 -11.53
C PRO A 325 -13.54 23.71 -12.07
N HIS A 326 -13.50 23.34 -13.35
CA HIS A 326 -14.52 22.50 -13.97
C HIS A 326 -14.33 21.04 -13.58
N LYS A 327 -13.09 20.57 -13.53
CA LYS A 327 -12.75 19.20 -13.17
C LYS A 327 -12.94 18.92 -11.68
N ARG A 328 -12.69 19.89 -10.82
CA ARG A 328 -12.91 19.76 -9.36
C ARG A 328 -14.32 19.35 -8.95
N LYS A 329 -15.31 19.57 -9.84
CA LYS A 329 -16.70 19.13 -9.63
C LYS A 329 -16.91 17.65 -9.94
N LEU A 330 -15.95 16.98 -10.57
CA LEU A 330 -16.02 15.56 -10.89
C LEU A 330 -15.47 14.70 -9.74
N PRO A 331 -15.92 13.45 -9.61
CA PRO A 331 -15.26 12.48 -8.74
C PRO A 331 -13.79 12.33 -9.12
N LEU A 332 -12.91 12.19 -8.12
CA LEU A 332 -11.46 12.05 -8.35
C LEU A 332 -11.13 10.89 -9.33
N LEU A 333 -11.84 9.79 -9.25
CA LEU A 333 -11.60 8.65 -10.17
C LEU A 333 -11.85 9.04 -11.65
N ASP A 334 -12.84 9.87 -11.93
CA ASP A 334 -13.11 10.34 -13.30
C ASP A 334 -11.97 11.26 -13.79
N ILE A 335 -11.42 12.09 -12.90
CA ILE A 335 -10.25 12.92 -13.16
C ILE A 335 -9.03 12.03 -13.48
N LEU A 336 -8.85 10.94 -12.74
CA LEU A 336 -7.71 10.02 -12.94
C LEU A 336 -7.85 9.18 -14.22
N VAL A 337 -9.09 8.89 -14.65
CA VAL A 337 -9.32 8.30 -16.00
C VAL A 337 -8.87 9.26 -17.09
N GLU A 338 -9.16 10.56 -16.95
CA GLU A 338 -8.65 11.57 -17.89
C GLU A 338 -7.13 11.69 -17.85
N LEU A 339 -6.53 11.60 -16.65
CA LEU A 339 -5.07 11.55 -16.51
C LEU A 339 -4.47 10.37 -17.28
N ASN A 340 -5.05 9.18 -17.16
CA ASN A 340 -4.60 8.01 -17.94
C ASN A 340 -4.65 8.29 -19.45
N ASN A 341 -5.70 8.94 -19.94
CA ASN A 341 -5.80 9.30 -21.34
C ASN A 341 -4.71 10.32 -21.76
N ARG A 342 -4.42 11.33 -20.93
CA ARG A 342 -3.33 12.29 -21.20
C ARG A 342 -1.97 11.60 -21.27
N ILE A 343 -1.70 10.65 -20.36
CA ILE A 343 -0.46 9.85 -20.40
C ILE A 343 -0.39 9.00 -21.67
N TYR A 344 -1.49 8.34 -22.05
CA TYR A 344 -1.56 7.58 -23.29
C TYR A 344 -1.23 8.46 -24.52
N GLU A 345 -1.85 9.65 -24.63
CA GLU A 345 -1.58 10.56 -25.73
C GLU A 345 -0.14 11.08 -25.73
N TRP A 346 0.41 11.38 -24.55
CA TRP A 346 1.82 11.74 -24.41
C TRP A 346 2.73 10.62 -24.93
N ASN A 347 2.52 9.41 -24.51
CA ASN A 347 3.31 8.24 -24.92
C ASN A 347 3.27 8.02 -26.42
N ARG A 348 2.11 8.27 -27.06
CA ARG A 348 1.94 8.14 -28.51
C ARG A 348 2.83 9.12 -29.28
N ILE A 349 3.04 10.30 -28.73
CA ILE A 349 3.82 11.38 -29.37
C ILE A 349 5.31 11.31 -29.00
N ASN A 350 5.63 10.82 -27.82
CA ASN A 350 6.97 10.80 -27.23
C ASN A 350 7.47 9.35 -26.98
N PRO A 351 7.85 8.60 -28.02
CA PRO A 351 8.25 7.20 -27.87
C PRO A 351 9.53 7.00 -27.04
N ALA A 352 10.34 8.05 -26.87
CA ALA A 352 11.57 8.01 -26.06
C ALA A 352 11.32 8.21 -24.55
N GLU A 353 10.12 8.63 -24.15
CA GLU A 353 9.73 8.91 -22.77
C GLU A 353 8.36 8.28 -22.48
N GLN A 354 8.37 6.96 -22.28
CA GLN A 354 7.16 6.20 -22.06
C GLN A 354 6.82 6.12 -20.58
N TYR A 355 5.75 6.77 -20.17
CA TYR A 355 5.21 6.68 -18.83
C TYR A 355 4.32 5.44 -18.69
N LEU A 356 4.56 4.62 -17.67
CA LEU A 356 3.68 3.51 -17.30
C LEU A 356 2.90 3.90 -16.04
N LEU A 357 1.61 4.20 -16.20
CA LEU A 357 0.74 4.59 -15.10
C LEU A 357 -0.14 3.43 -14.64
N LEU A 358 -0.05 3.10 -13.35
CA LEU A 358 -0.85 2.10 -12.67
C LEU A 358 -1.77 2.77 -11.64
N LEU A 359 -3.07 2.50 -11.74
CA LEU A 359 -4.07 3.00 -10.80
C LEU A 359 -4.74 1.82 -10.08
N LYS A 360 -4.67 1.83 -8.74
CA LYS A 360 -5.36 0.86 -7.87
C LYS A 360 -6.10 1.63 -6.77
N HIS A 361 -7.25 1.15 -6.33
CA HIS A 361 -7.94 1.78 -5.19
C HIS A 361 -8.84 0.83 -4.42
N THR A 362 -9.04 1.17 -3.16
CA THR A 362 -10.02 0.57 -2.25
C THR A 362 -11.02 1.60 -1.72
N LEU A 363 -11.22 2.71 -2.47
CA LEU A 363 -12.19 3.74 -2.14
C LEU A 363 -13.60 3.15 -2.16
N ARG A 364 -14.36 3.39 -1.11
CA ARG A 364 -15.73 2.88 -0.91
C ARG A 364 -16.81 3.91 -1.24
N LYS A 365 -16.42 5.16 -1.42
CA LYS A 365 -17.33 6.30 -1.67
C LYS A 365 -16.77 7.18 -2.78
N LYS A 366 -17.60 8.03 -3.37
CA LYS A 366 -17.15 9.05 -4.32
C LYS A 366 -16.35 10.12 -3.58
N LEU A 367 -15.19 10.48 -4.10
CA LEU A 367 -14.31 11.49 -3.57
C LEU A 367 -14.28 12.70 -4.48
N PHE A 368 -14.55 13.89 -3.93
CA PHE A 368 -14.49 15.18 -4.61
C PHE A 368 -13.49 16.05 -3.85
N LEU A 369 -12.49 16.60 -4.54
CA LEU A 369 -11.49 17.48 -3.92
C LEU A 369 -11.91 18.95 -3.92
N SER A 370 -13.12 19.27 -4.29
CA SER A 370 -13.72 20.59 -4.09
C SER A 370 -14.24 20.64 -2.65
N GLY A 371 -13.58 21.39 -1.77
CA GLY A 371 -14.27 21.92 -0.59
C GLY A 371 -15.44 22.74 -1.07
N ASN A 372 -16.62 22.56 -0.48
CA ASN A 372 -17.81 23.39 -0.74
C ASN A 372 -17.54 24.86 -0.46
#